data_78011171bb22e38c66f5368d49be9ece
#
_entry.id   78011171bb22e38c66f5368d49be9ece
#
_cell.length_a   1.000
_cell.length_b   1.000
_cell.length_c   1.000
_cell.angle_alpha   90.00
_cell.angle_beta   90.00
_cell.angle_gamma   90.00
#
_symmetry.space_group_name_H-M   'P 1'
#
loop_
_entity.id
_entity.type
_entity.pdbx_description
1 polymer ?
#
loop_
_entity_poly.entity_id
_entity_poly.type
_entity_poly.pdbx_seq_one_letter_code
_entity_poly.pdbx_strand_id
1 'polypeptide(L)'
;MNSAHRKPLPGTRLDYFDAREAVEAIQPGAYAKLPYTSRVLAENLVRRCDPATLEASLRQLVERKRDLDFPWYPARVVCHDILGQTALVDLAGLRDAIADKGGDPAQVNPVVPVQLIVDHSLAVECGGYDPEAFAKNRAIEDRRNEDRFHFIDWTKQAFRNVDVIPPGNGIMHQINLEKMSPVIQARDGVAFPDTCVGTDSHTPHVDALGVIAIGVGGLEAENVMLGRASWMRLPDIVGVELSVRR
;
A
#
# COMPACT_ATOMS: atom_id res chain seq x y z
N MET A 1 14.15 12.21 -2.03
CA MET A 1 14.30 11.73 -0.64
C MET A 1 15.17 12.72 0.11
N ASN A 2 14.78 13.09 1.32
CA ASN A 2 15.56 13.99 2.17
C ASN A 2 16.82 13.26 2.66
N SER A 3 18.01 13.76 2.42
CA SER A 3 19.25 13.08 2.83
C SER A 3 19.69 13.40 4.28
N ALA A 4 19.05 14.38 4.92
CA ALA A 4 19.51 14.93 6.19
C ALA A 4 19.52 13.93 7.35
N HIS A 5 18.62 12.93 7.36
CA HIS A 5 18.49 11.94 8.43
C HIS A 5 18.77 10.50 7.94
N ARG A 6 19.40 10.35 6.77
CA ARG A 6 19.76 9.04 6.23
C ARG A 6 21.05 8.54 6.87
N LYS A 7 21.02 7.34 7.44
CA LYS A 7 22.14 6.72 8.15
C LYS A 7 22.30 5.26 7.75
N PRO A 8 23.54 4.71 7.79
CA PRO A 8 23.76 3.28 7.60
C PRO A 8 23.05 2.46 8.68
N LEU A 9 22.37 1.39 8.27
CA LEU A 9 21.76 0.43 9.20
C LEU A 9 22.82 -0.57 9.66
N PRO A 10 23.21 -0.58 10.97
CA PRO A 10 24.28 -1.42 11.46
C PRO A 10 24.07 -2.91 11.12
N GLY A 11 25.14 -3.59 10.72
CA GLY A 11 25.11 -5.01 10.38
C GLY A 11 24.50 -5.35 9.02
N THR A 12 24.17 -4.36 8.20
CA THR A 12 23.58 -4.55 6.88
C THR A 12 24.29 -3.70 5.80
N ARG A 13 23.85 -3.85 4.53
CA ARG A 13 24.27 -2.96 3.43
C ARG A 13 23.21 -1.91 3.11
N LEU A 14 22.23 -1.75 4.01
CA LEU A 14 21.11 -0.84 3.82
C LEU A 14 21.31 0.42 4.66
N ASP A 15 20.66 1.48 4.25
CA ASP A 15 20.46 2.68 5.05
C ASP A 15 19.07 2.68 5.69
N TYR A 16 18.85 3.57 6.63
CA TYR A 16 17.54 3.88 7.21
C TYR A 16 17.41 5.38 7.45
N PHE A 17 16.21 5.85 7.71
CA PHE A 17 15.96 7.24 8.09
C PHE A 17 15.72 7.36 9.60
N ASP A 18 16.55 8.17 10.28
CA ASP A 18 16.49 8.35 11.72
C ASP A 18 15.38 9.31 12.13
N ALA A 19 14.15 8.78 12.22
CA ALA A 19 13.00 9.53 12.68
C ALA A 19 13.12 10.00 14.13
N ARG A 20 13.89 9.30 14.96
CA ARG A 20 14.13 9.73 16.33
C ARG A 20 14.86 11.06 16.37
N GLU A 21 15.95 11.18 15.63
CA GLU A 21 16.72 12.42 15.57
C GLU A 21 15.86 13.60 15.11
N ALA A 22 15.05 13.40 14.08
CA ALA A 22 14.16 14.44 13.55
C ALA A 22 13.10 14.88 14.56
N VAL A 23 12.47 13.94 15.26
CA VAL A 23 11.45 14.23 16.28
C VAL A 23 12.05 14.88 17.53
N GLU A 24 13.21 14.41 18.00
CA GLU A 24 13.92 15.00 19.15
C GLU A 24 14.39 16.44 18.86
N ALA A 25 14.70 16.76 17.61
CA ALA A 25 15.00 18.13 17.20
C ALA A 25 13.79 19.07 17.30
N ILE A 26 12.57 18.57 17.12
CA ILE A 26 11.33 19.34 17.33
C ILE A 26 11.06 19.55 18.82
N GLN A 27 11.13 18.45 19.61
CA GLN A 27 10.89 18.49 21.03
C GLN A 27 11.67 17.38 21.74
N PRO A 28 12.67 17.72 22.57
CA PRO A 28 13.45 16.75 23.34
C PRO A 28 12.57 15.84 24.19
N GLY A 29 12.84 14.53 24.14
CA GLY A 29 12.08 13.50 24.84
C GLY A 29 10.72 13.14 24.25
N ALA A 30 10.36 13.71 23.10
CA ALA A 30 9.07 13.44 22.46
C ALA A 30 9.02 12.04 21.83
N TYR A 31 10.09 11.59 21.18
CA TYR A 31 10.07 10.31 20.46
C TYR A 31 9.72 9.12 21.37
N ALA A 32 10.25 9.09 22.58
CA ALA A 32 9.98 8.03 23.54
C ALA A 32 8.50 7.96 23.96
N LYS A 33 7.78 9.09 23.90
CA LYS A 33 6.37 9.22 24.26
C LYS A 33 5.42 8.96 23.10
N LEU A 34 5.94 8.90 21.85
CA LEU A 34 5.11 8.60 20.67
C LEU A 34 4.68 7.13 20.67
N PRO A 35 3.40 6.84 20.36
CA PRO A 35 2.95 5.50 20.02
C PRO A 35 3.76 4.92 18.84
N TYR A 36 3.85 3.61 18.75
CA TYR A 36 4.59 2.96 17.64
C TYR A 36 4.09 3.38 16.27
N THR A 37 2.78 3.46 16.06
CA THR A 37 2.16 3.97 14.84
C THR A 37 2.68 5.36 14.47
N SER A 38 2.73 6.28 15.46
CA SER A 38 3.27 7.64 15.23
C SER A 38 4.76 7.63 14.89
N ARG A 39 5.54 6.67 15.41
CA ARG A 39 6.97 6.54 15.06
C ARG A 39 7.15 6.08 13.61
N VAL A 40 6.27 5.17 13.13
CA VAL A 40 6.23 4.74 11.72
C VAL A 40 5.86 5.91 10.82
N LEU A 41 4.84 6.70 11.19
CA LEU A 41 4.46 7.90 10.44
C LEU A 41 5.58 8.96 10.43
N ALA A 42 6.30 9.14 11.55
CA ALA A 42 7.44 10.03 11.61
C ALA A 42 8.56 9.59 10.65
N GLU A 43 8.88 8.30 10.59
CA GLU A 43 9.85 7.76 9.63
C GLU A 43 9.40 8.04 8.18
N ASN A 44 8.14 7.77 7.90
CA ASN A 44 7.55 8.00 6.58
C ASN A 44 7.68 9.46 6.13
N LEU A 45 7.38 10.41 7.02
CA LEU A 45 7.55 11.85 6.77
C LEU A 45 9.02 12.20 6.54
N VAL A 46 9.92 11.77 7.41
CA VAL A 46 11.36 12.07 7.31
C VAL A 46 11.93 11.56 5.98
N ARG A 47 11.51 10.39 5.55
CA ARG A 47 11.97 9.76 4.31
C ARG A 47 11.38 10.37 3.05
N ARG A 48 10.13 10.80 3.06
CA ARG A 48 9.37 11.09 1.84
C ARG A 48 8.82 12.50 1.73
N CYS A 49 8.56 13.17 2.85
CA CYS A 49 7.90 14.49 2.86
C CYS A 49 8.77 15.56 2.20
N ASP A 50 8.12 16.53 1.58
CA ASP A 50 8.79 17.71 1.07
C ASP A 50 9.49 18.43 2.24
N PRO A 51 10.77 18.81 2.09
CA PRO A 51 11.51 19.54 3.11
C PRO A 51 10.80 20.81 3.62
N ALA A 52 10.06 21.49 2.76
CA ALA A 52 9.33 22.71 3.14
C ALA A 52 8.17 22.46 4.10
N THR A 53 7.60 21.25 4.11
CA THR A 53 6.44 20.88 4.94
C THR A 53 6.80 19.89 6.06
N LEU A 54 8.01 19.34 6.04
CA LEU A 54 8.43 18.28 6.96
C LEU A 54 8.34 18.70 8.42
N GLU A 55 8.90 19.87 8.78
CA GLU A 55 8.89 20.34 10.16
C GLU A 55 7.46 20.55 10.68
N ALA A 56 6.60 21.19 9.89
CA ALA A 56 5.21 21.42 10.26
C ALA A 56 4.45 20.08 10.47
N SER A 57 4.67 19.11 9.59
CA SER A 57 4.05 17.77 9.68
C SER A 57 4.55 16.98 10.89
N LEU A 58 5.85 17.01 11.19
CA LEU A 58 6.40 16.37 12.38
C LEU A 58 5.91 17.05 13.67
N ARG A 59 5.84 18.38 13.68
CA ARG A 59 5.30 19.14 14.83
C ARG A 59 3.84 18.78 15.09
N GLN A 60 3.01 18.69 14.04
CA GLN A 60 1.63 18.26 14.14
C GLN A 60 1.52 16.86 14.77
N LEU A 61 2.37 15.93 14.38
CA LEU A 61 2.41 14.58 14.91
C LEU A 61 2.84 14.55 16.38
N VAL A 62 3.87 15.32 16.77
CA VAL A 62 4.36 15.43 18.14
C VAL A 62 3.33 16.08 19.06
N GLU A 63 2.70 17.16 18.63
CA GLU A 63 1.70 17.90 19.37
C GLU A 63 0.29 17.27 19.30
N ARG A 64 0.14 16.17 18.52
CA ARG A 64 -1.12 15.47 18.30
C ARG A 64 -2.25 16.36 17.80
N LYS A 65 -1.92 17.32 16.91
CA LYS A 65 -2.90 18.18 16.27
C LYS A 65 -3.72 17.41 15.25
N ARG A 66 -5.07 17.57 15.29
CA ARG A 66 -6.03 16.85 14.46
C ARG A 66 -6.92 17.77 13.62
N ASP A 67 -6.65 19.02 13.67
CA ASP A 67 -7.38 20.09 12.96
C ASP A 67 -6.89 20.27 11.53
N LEU A 68 -5.72 19.76 11.22
CA LEU A 68 -5.08 19.83 9.89
C LEU A 68 -4.83 18.43 9.34
N ASP A 69 -4.87 18.31 8.02
CA ASP A 69 -4.42 17.12 7.33
C ASP A 69 -2.89 17.12 7.25
N PHE A 70 -2.29 15.92 7.28
CA PHE A 70 -0.87 15.76 7.05
C PHE A 70 -0.60 14.74 5.94
N PRO A 71 0.51 14.90 5.19
CA PRO A 71 0.84 13.97 4.12
C PRO A 71 1.46 12.69 4.67
N TRP A 72 1.13 11.56 4.06
CA TRP A 72 1.88 10.32 4.23
C TRP A 72 2.03 9.61 2.90
N TYR A 73 3.04 8.75 2.79
CA TYR A 73 3.44 8.14 1.53
C TYR A 73 3.43 6.61 1.69
N PRO A 74 2.30 5.95 1.41
CA PRO A 74 2.23 4.49 1.47
C PRO A 74 3.32 3.83 0.64
N ALA A 75 3.89 2.75 1.17
CA ALA A 75 5.01 2.06 0.52
C ALA A 75 4.55 1.20 -0.67
N ARG A 76 3.28 0.80 -0.68
CA ARG A 76 2.66 -0.05 -1.71
C ARG A 76 1.15 0.12 -1.75
N VAL A 77 0.55 -0.39 -2.82
CA VAL A 77 -0.91 -0.42 -3.02
C VAL A 77 -1.36 -1.88 -3.16
N VAL A 78 -2.40 -2.25 -2.43
CA VAL A 78 -3.05 -3.56 -2.53
C VAL A 78 -4.41 -3.38 -3.20
N CYS A 79 -4.65 -4.12 -4.26
CA CYS A 79 -5.87 -4.05 -5.05
C CYS A 79 -6.53 -5.42 -5.11
N HIS A 80 -7.84 -5.47 -4.97
CA HIS A 80 -8.59 -6.64 -5.41
C HIS A 80 -9.16 -6.46 -6.81
N ASP A 81 -9.58 -7.54 -7.42
CA ASP A 81 -9.93 -7.62 -8.83
C ASP A 81 -11.22 -6.86 -9.22
N ILE A 82 -12.08 -6.51 -8.28
CA ILE A 82 -13.33 -5.79 -8.58
C ILE A 82 -13.13 -4.27 -8.48
N LEU A 83 -12.73 -3.75 -7.30
CA LEU A 83 -12.59 -2.31 -7.09
C LEU A 83 -11.21 -1.77 -7.46
N GLY A 84 -10.16 -2.60 -7.34
CA GLY A 84 -8.79 -2.17 -7.61
C GLY A 84 -8.43 -2.11 -9.08
N GLN A 85 -9.11 -2.90 -9.91
CA GLN A 85 -8.88 -2.88 -11.35
C GLN A 85 -9.17 -1.51 -11.98
N THR A 86 -10.13 -0.74 -11.45
CA THR A 86 -10.47 0.59 -11.98
C THR A 86 -9.28 1.54 -11.95
N ALA A 87 -8.47 1.54 -10.89
CA ALA A 87 -7.27 2.36 -10.82
C ALA A 87 -6.23 1.98 -11.90
N LEU A 88 -6.12 0.69 -12.24
CA LEU A 88 -5.25 0.24 -13.34
C LEU A 88 -5.81 0.60 -14.71
N VAL A 89 -7.14 0.61 -14.88
CA VAL A 89 -7.80 1.09 -16.09
C VAL A 89 -7.56 2.58 -16.29
N ASP A 90 -7.61 3.38 -15.21
CA ASP A 90 -7.31 4.80 -15.27
C ASP A 90 -5.85 5.05 -15.68
N LEU A 91 -4.89 4.29 -15.15
CA LEU A 91 -3.50 4.34 -15.60
C LEU A 91 -3.34 3.94 -17.08
N ALA A 92 -4.13 2.98 -17.57
CA ALA A 92 -4.14 2.62 -19.00
C ALA A 92 -4.69 3.78 -19.85
N GLY A 93 -5.77 4.42 -19.41
CA GLY A 93 -6.31 5.63 -20.06
C GLY A 93 -5.31 6.79 -20.10
N LEU A 94 -4.51 6.97 -19.06
CA LEU A 94 -3.41 7.95 -19.07
C LEU A 94 -2.34 7.61 -20.12
N ARG A 95 -2.03 6.32 -20.31
CA ARG A 95 -1.13 5.87 -21.40
C ARG A 95 -1.66 6.21 -22.76
N ASP A 96 -2.95 5.95 -23.00
CA ASP A 96 -3.61 6.28 -24.27
C ASP A 96 -3.56 7.79 -24.51
N ALA A 97 -3.88 8.61 -23.51
CA ALA A 97 -3.84 10.07 -23.62
C ALA A 97 -2.44 10.63 -23.92
N ILE A 98 -1.39 9.96 -23.44
CA ILE A 98 0.01 10.33 -23.75
C ILE A 98 0.34 9.91 -25.19
N ALA A 99 -0.04 8.70 -25.60
CA ALA A 99 0.18 8.20 -26.97
C ALA A 99 -0.52 9.07 -28.01
N ASP A 100 -1.76 9.49 -27.76
CA ASP A 100 -2.54 10.39 -28.63
C ASP A 100 -1.85 11.75 -28.84
N LYS A 101 -1.05 12.18 -27.86
CA LYS A 101 -0.23 13.41 -27.94
C LYS A 101 1.17 13.15 -28.50
N GLY A 102 1.47 11.95 -28.97
CA GLY A 102 2.78 11.57 -29.52
C GLY A 102 3.88 11.36 -28.47
N GLY A 103 3.52 11.22 -27.20
CA GLY A 103 4.44 10.89 -26.11
C GLY A 103 4.64 9.38 -25.93
N ASP A 104 5.60 9.00 -25.10
CA ASP A 104 5.86 7.60 -24.78
C ASP A 104 4.94 7.14 -23.63
N PRO A 105 3.95 6.25 -23.90
CA PRO A 105 3.04 5.75 -22.89
C PRO A 105 3.74 4.94 -21.78
N ALA A 106 4.93 4.38 -22.05
CA ALA A 106 5.69 3.62 -21.05
C ALA A 106 6.19 4.48 -19.88
N GLN A 107 6.09 5.81 -19.99
CA GLN A 107 6.39 6.73 -18.87
C GLN A 107 5.36 6.63 -17.74
N VAL A 108 4.11 6.24 -18.04
CA VAL A 108 3.09 5.99 -17.00
C VAL A 108 3.31 4.60 -16.43
N ASN A 109 3.85 4.56 -15.22
CA ASN A 109 4.03 3.35 -14.42
C ASN A 109 3.80 3.67 -12.95
N PRO A 110 3.27 2.75 -12.15
CA PRO A 110 3.30 2.88 -10.71
C PRO A 110 4.73 3.05 -10.20
N VAL A 111 4.96 4.05 -9.35
CA VAL A 111 6.27 4.29 -8.71
C VAL A 111 6.42 3.52 -7.40
N VAL A 112 5.32 2.97 -6.89
CA VAL A 112 5.31 2.03 -5.76
C VAL A 112 4.78 0.67 -6.24
N PRO A 113 5.12 -0.44 -5.59
CA PRO A 113 4.56 -1.74 -5.93
C PRO A 113 3.03 -1.74 -5.81
N VAL A 114 2.38 -2.31 -6.80
CA VAL A 114 0.93 -2.57 -6.83
C VAL A 114 0.72 -4.06 -6.88
N GLN A 115 -0.08 -4.57 -5.97
CA GLN A 115 -0.37 -6.00 -5.85
C GLN A 115 -1.86 -6.21 -6.10
N LEU A 116 -2.20 -6.83 -7.22
CA LEU A 116 -3.57 -7.14 -7.59
C LEU A 116 -3.86 -8.62 -7.30
N ILE A 117 -4.88 -8.89 -6.47
CA ILE A 117 -5.29 -10.24 -6.12
C ILE A 117 -6.67 -10.51 -6.74
N VAL A 118 -6.77 -11.60 -7.51
CA VAL A 118 -8.02 -12.02 -8.17
C VAL A 118 -8.71 -13.05 -7.29
N ASP A 119 -9.65 -12.58 -6.45
CA ASP A 119 -10.32 -13.46 -5.48
C ASP A 119 -11.83 -13.21 -5.27
N HIS A 120 -12.38 -12.11 -5.80
CA HIS A 120 -13.76 -11.70 -5.54
C HIS A 120 -14.74 -11.99 -6.69
N SER A 121 -14.27 -12.51 -7.81
CA SER A 121 -15.10 -12.72 -8.99
C SER A 121 -15.79 -14.08 -9.04
N LEU A 122 -15.36 -15.03 -8.21
CA LEU A 122 -15.92 -16.38 -8.21
C LEU A 122 -17.30 -16.42 -7.55
N ALA A 123 -18.32 -16.72 -8.35
CA ALA A 123 -19.67 -17.04 -7.88
C ALA A 123 -19.93 -18.54 -8.05
N VAL A 124 -20.29 -19.22 -6.97
CA VAL A 124 -20.60 -20.66 -7.01
C VAL A 124 -21.99 -20.88 -7.59
N GLU A 125 -22.06 -21.53 -8.76
CA GLU A 125 -23.31 -21.91 -9.43
C GLU A 125 -23.57 -23.42 -9.38
N CYS A 126 -22.51 -24.20 -9.35
CA CYS A 126 -22.56 -25.66 -9.20
C CYS A 126 -22.03 -26.01 -7.82
N GLY A 127 -22.79 -26.79 -7.06
CA GLY A 127 -22.41 -27.18 -5.71
C GLY A 127 -22.98 -28.54 -5.32
N GLY A 128 -23.07 -28.81 -4.02
CA GLY A 128 -23.59 -30.05 -3.50
C GLY A 128 -22.64 -31.24 -3.72
N TYR A 129 -23.17 -32.33 -4.22
CA TYR A 129 -22.42 -33.56 -4.44
C TYR A 129 -21.91 -33.72 -5.88
N ASP A 130 -21.90 -32.65 -6.68
CA ASP A 130 -21.35 -32.72 -8.04
C ASP A 130 -19.82 -32.77 -7.99
N PRO A 131 -19.20 -33.90 -8.36
CA PRO A 131 -17.74 -34.05 -8.32
C PRO A 131 -17.01 -33.13 -9.28
N GLU A 132 -17.72 -32.58 -10.28
CA GLU A 132 -17.17 -31.64 -11.26
C GLU A 132 -17.49 -30.18 -10.93
N ALA A 133 -18.08 -29.89 -9.76
CA ALA A 133 -18.52 -28.54 -9.39
C ALA A 133 -17.41 -27.50 -9.50
N PHE A 134 -16.20 -27.84 -9.06
CA PHE A 134 -15.06 -26.93 -9.18
C PHE A 134 -14.72 -26.57 -10.62
N ALA A 135 -14.60 -27.58 -11.48
CA ALA A 135 -14.28 -27.36 -12.90
C ALA A 135 -15.37 -26.57 -13.63
N LYS A 136 -16.65 -26.85 -13.32
CA LYS A 136 -17.80 -26.13 -13.89
C LYS A 136 -17.82 -24.66 -13.44
N ASN A 137 -17.66 -24.38 -12.15
CA ASN A 137 -17.60 -23.03 -11.63
C ASN A 137 -16.42 -22.25 -12.23
N ARG A 138 -15.26 -22.88 -12.36
CA ARG A 138 -14.10 -22.28 -12.99
C ARG A 138 -14.34 -21.90 -14.45
N ALA A 139 -14.93 -22.80 -15.24
CA ALA A 139 -15.27 -22.53 -16.64
C ALA A 139 -16.31 -21.38 -16.79
N ILE A 140 -17.24 -21.28 -15.83
CA ILE A 140 -18.22 -20.18 -15.79
C ILE A 140 -17.51 -18.86 -15.47
N GLU A 141 -16.62 -18.84 -14.50
CA GLU A 141 -15.85 -17.66 -14.12
C GLU A 141 -14.99 -17.16 -15.28
N ASP A 142 -14.21 -18.04 -15.91
CA ASP A 142 -13.34 -17.70 -17.02
C ASP A 142 -14.14 -17.07 -18.16
N ARG A 143 -15.28 -17.64 -18.53
CA ARG A 143 -16.14 -17.10 -19.57
C ARG A 143 -16.77 -15.74 -19.22
N ARG A 144 -17.18 -15.55 -17.96
CA ARG A 144 -17.80 -14.29 -17.51
C ARG A 144 -16.83 -13.13 -17.41
N ASN A 145 -15.60 -13.45 -17.11
CA ASN A 145 -14.56 -12.46 -16.82
C ASN A 145 -13.48 -12.42 -17.91
N GLU A 146 -13.75 -12.94 -19.09
CA GLU A 146 -12.77 -13.05 -20.18
C GLU A 146 -12.11 -11.70 -20.48
N ASP A 147 -12.89 -10.65 -20.70
CA ASP A 147 -12.36 -9.30 -20.98
C ASP A 147 -11.54 -8.75 -19.82
N ARG A 148 -11.99 -9.01 -18.58
CA ARG A 148 -11.28 -8.60 -17.37
C ARG A 148 -9.95 -9.30 -17.26
N PHE A 149 -9.90 -10.60 -17.48
CA PHE A 149 -8.66 -11.38 -17.39
C PHE A 149 -7.69 -11.02 -18.51
N HIS A 150 -8.18 -10.71 -19.72
CA HIS A 150 -7.34 -10.16 -20.79
C HIS A 150 -6.71 -8.83 -20.39
N PHE A 151 -7.48 -7.93 -19.78
CA PHE A 151 -6.94 -6.67 -19.26
C PHE A 151 -5.90 -6.88 -18.15
N ILE A 152 -6.17 -7.79 -17.22
CA ILE A 152 -5.23 -8.12 -16.13
C ILE A 152 -3.92 -8.70 -16.70
N ASP A 153 -4.00 -9.59 -17.67
CA ASP A 153 -2.81 -10.15 -18.33
C ASP A 153 -2.02 -9.10 -19.12
N TRP A 154 -2.73 -8.16 -19.74
CA TRP A 154 -2.07 -7.02 -20.35
C TRP A 154 -1.36 -6.14 -19.31
N THR A 155 -1.97 -5.85 -18.17
CA THR A 155 -1.35 -5.05 -17.09
C THR A 155 -0.03 -5.63 -16.58
N LYS A 156 0.08 -6.94 -16.46
CA LYS A 156 1.32 -7.63 -16.07
C LYS A 156 2.47 -7.37 -17.03
N GLN A 157 2.17 -7.20 -18.31
CA GLN A 157 3.16 -6.96 -19.36
C GLN A 157 3.44 -5.46 -19.54
N ALA A 158 2.41 -4.63 -19.40
CA ALA A 158 2.47 -3.21 -19.64
C ALA A 158 3.13 -2.43 -18.50
N PHE A 159 2.90 -2.81 -17.25
CA PHE A 159 3.39 -2.11 -16.07
C PHE A 159 4.51 -2.87 -15.37
N ARG A 160 5.58 -2.17 -14.98
CA ARG A 160 6.76 -2.78 -14.35
C ARG A 160 6.58 -3.10 -12.87
N ASN A 161 5.74 -2.36 -12.16
CA ASN A 161 5.55 -2.46 -10.71
C ASN A 161 4.18 -3.04 -10.34
N VAL A 162 3.54 -3.80 -11.23
CA VAL A 162 2.27 -4.48 -10.96
C VAL A 162 2.51 -5.98 -10.87
N ASP A 163 2.22 -6.54 -9.71
CA ASP A 163 2.22 -7.97 -9.44
C ASP A 163 0.79 -8.49 -9.35
N VAL A 164 0.50 -9.58 -10.03
CA VAL A 164 -0.85 -10.15 -10.10
C VAL A 164 -0.85 -11.55 -9.52
N ILE A 165 -1.67 -11.75 -8.50
CA ILE A 165 -1.99 -13.06 -7.95
C ILE A 165 -3.21 -13.60 -8.69
N PRO A 166 -3.05 -14.66 -9.51
CA PRO A 166 -4.14 -15.15 -10.34
C PRO A 166 -5.23 -15.86 -9.51
N PRO A 167 -6.41 -16.08 -10.11
CA PRO A 167 -7.51 -16.81 -9.46
C PRO A 167 -7.08 -18.16 -8.91
N GLY A 168 -7.62 -18.55 -7.76
CA GLY A 168 -7.37 -19.86 -7.12
C GLY A 168 -6.09 -19.92 -6.26
N ASN A 169 -5.35 -18.82 -6.12
CA ASN A 169 -4.12 -18.76 -5.31
C ASN A 169 -4.33 -18.12 -3.92
N GLY A 170 -5.50 -18.25 -3.37
CA GLY A 170 -5.84 -17.80 -2.03
C GLY A 170 -6.52 -16.44 -2.01
N ILE A 171 -7.23 -16.20 -0.92
CA ILE A 171 -8.00 -14.98 -0.67
C ILE A 171 -7.05 -13.85 -0.27
N MET A 172 -7.34 -12.63 -0.75
CA MET A 172 -6.54 -11.43 -0.50
C MET A 172 -6.37 -11.16 1.00
N HIS A 173 -7.46 -11.24 1.77
CA HIS A 173 -7.50 -10.84 3.18
C HIS A 173 -7.04 -11.92 4.17
N GLN A 174 -6.44 -12.99 3.70
CA GLN A 174 -5.93 -14.10 4.51
C GLN A 174 -4.50 -14.44 4.09
N ILE A 175 -4.32 -15.54 3.37
CA ILE A 175 -3.01 -16.06 2.99
C ILE A 175 -2.16 -15.04 2.22
N ASN A 176 -2.78 -14.29 1.30
CA ASN A 176 -2.04 -13.33 0.48
C ASN A 176 -1.58 -12.12 1.29
N LEU A 177 -2.38 -11.61 2.25
CA LEU A 177 -1.93 -10.53 3.12
C LEU A 177 -0.67 -10.91 3.91
N GLU A 178 -0.67 -12.09 4.53
CA GLU A 178 0.47 -12.58 5.29
C GLU A 178 1.72 -12.75 4.39
N LYS A 179 1.55 -13.37 3.22
CA LYS A 179 2.63 -13.62 2.27
C LYS A 179 3.22 -12.33 1.70
N MET A 180 2.41 -11.31 1.47
CA MET A 180 2.78 -10.08 0.77
C MET A 180 3.16 -8.93 1.71
N SER A 181 3.11 -9.12 3.03
CA SER A 181 3.38 -8.08 4.02
C SER A 181 4.70 -8.34 4.74
N PRO A 182 5.81 -7.76 4.25
CA PRO A 182 7.14 -8.04 4.80
C PRO A 182 7.39 -7.33 6.14
N VAL A 183 6.48 -6.48 6.61
CA VAL A 183 6.59 -5.62 7.81
C VAL A 183 7.71 -4.57 7.70
N ILE A 184 8.87 -4.95 7.19
CA ILE A 184 9.98 -4.07 6.83
C ILE A 184 10.26 -4.22 5.33
N GLN A 185 10.20 -3.12 4.63
CA GLN A 185 10.60 -3.02 3.23
C GLN A 185 12.11 -2.78 3.12
N ALA A 186 12.73 -3.39 2.09
CA ALA A 186 14.08 -3.06 1.68
C ALA A 186 14.05 -2.70 0.18
N ARG A 187 14.19 -1.42 -0.14
CA ARG A 187 14.09 -0.93 -1.52
C ARG A 187 15.06 0.22 -1.75
N ASP A 188 15.71 0.25 -2.90
CA ASP A 188 16.68 1.28 -3.29
C ASP A 188 17.79 1.52 -2.26
N GLY A 189 18.23 0.44 -1.62
CA GLY A 189 19.28 0.48 -0.58
C GLY A 189 18.82 1.02 0.77
N VAL A 190 17.51 1.14 1.00
CA VAL A 190 16.93 1.66 2.26
C VAL A 190 16.00 0.63 2.88
N ALA A 191 16.13 0.42 4.20
CA ALA A 191 15.18 -0.31 5.02
C ALA A 191 14.22 0.65 5.69
N PHE A 192 12.92 0.36 5.64
CA PHE A 192 11.87 1.19 6.25
C PHE A 192 10.62 0.37 6.60
N PRO A 193 9.79 0.82 7.55
CA PRO A 193 8.54 0.15 7.88
C PRO A 193 7.59 0.04 6.69
N ASP A 194 6.97 -1.12 6.52
CA ASP A 194 5.92 -1.31 5.51
C ASP A 194 4.67 -0.52 5.86
N THR A 195 4.07 0.08 4.85
CA THR A 195 2.79 0.77 4.94
C THR A 195 2.04 0.57 3.64
N CYS A 196 0.73 0.40 3.68
CA CYS A 196 -0.04 0.24 2.45
C CYS A 196 -1.37 0.98 2.46
N VAL A 197 -1.85 1.27 1.27
CA VAL A 197 -3.26 1.54 1.02
C VAL A 197 -3.84 0.40 0.19
N GLY A 198 -5.13 0.16 0.33
CA GLY A 198 -5.83 -0.81 -0.50
C GLY A 198 -7.18 -0.28 -0.97
N THR A 199 -7.64 -0.78 -2.11
CA THR A 199 -8.91 -0.38 -2.72
C THR A 199 -10.11 -1.11 -2.10
N ASP A 200 -9.93 -1.71 -0.95
CA ASP A 200 -10.91 -2.52 -0.26
C ASP A 200 -11.06 -2.11 1.22
N SER A 201 -12.28 -2.20 1.75
CA SER A 201 -12.59 -1.86 3.14
C SER A 201 -11.94 -2.79 4.17
N HIS A 202 -11.48 -3.97 3.76
CA HIS A 202 -10.81 -4.95 4.61
C HIS A 202 -9.28 -4.79 4.62
N THR A 203 -8.73 -3.84 3.90
CA THR A 203 -7.27 -3.54 3.90
C THR A 203 -6.69 -3.40 5.31
N PRO A 204 -7.39 -2.82 6.31
CA PRO A 204 -6.89 -2.76 7.69
C PRO A 204 -6.62 -4.11 8.38
N HIS A 205 -7.02 -5.25 7.81
CA HIS A 205 -6.58 -6.56 8.34
C HIS A 205 -5.05 -6.71 8.38
N VAL A 206 -4.34 -6.01 7.50
CA VAL A 206 -2.86 -5.99 7.48
C VAL A 206 -2.29 -5.38 8.77
N ASP A 207 -3.06 -4.54 9.48
CA ASP A 207 -2.62 -3.92 10.74
C ASP A 207 -2.30 -4.97 11.80
N ALA A 208 -2.95 -6.14 11.75
CA ALA A 208 -2.66 -7.27 12.65
C ALA A 208 -1.22 -7.77 12.53
N LEU A 209 -0.53 -7.50 11.43
CA LEU A 209 0.87 -7.85 11.18
C LEU A 209 1.84 -6.73 11.63
N GLY A 210 1.34 -5.62 12.16
CA GLY A 210 2.15 -4.46 12.54
C GLY A 210 2.46 -3.49 11.40
N VAL A 211 1.63 -3.49 10.36
CA VAL A 211 1.74 -2.60 9.18
C VAL A 211 0.61 -1.57 9.25
N ILE A 212 0.89 -0.31 8.97
CA ILE A 212 -0.18 0.69 8.80
C ILE A 212 -0.82 0.47 7.45
N ALA A 213 -2.11 0.10 7.46
CA ALA A 213 -2.87 -0.19 6.26
C ALA A 213 -4.23 0.52 6.30
N ILE A 214 -4.55 1.25 5.24
CA ILE A 214 -5.77 2.07 5.15
C ILE A 214 -6.51 1.74 3.86
N GLY A 215 -7.83 1.49 3.97
CA GLY A 215 -8.72 1.35 2.83
C GLY A 215 -9.02 2.72 2.21
N VAL A 216 -8.86 2.84 0.89
CA VAL A 216 -9.06 4.07 0.12
C VAL A 216 -9.89 3.81 -1.13
N GLY A 217 -10.39 4.87 -1.77
CA GLY A 217 -11.02 4.77 -3.08
C GLY A 217 -10.00 4.62 -4.22
N GLY A 218 -10.49 4.26 -5.42
CA GLY A 218 -9.65 4.04 -6.60
C GLY A 218 -8.78 5.25 -6.95
N LEU A 219 -9.35 6.44 -6.97
CA LEU A 219 -8.62 7.68 -7.28
C LEU A 219 -7.50 7.98 -6.27
N GLU A 220 -7.75 7.72 -4.99
CA GLU A 220 -6.71 7.88 -3.96
C GLU A 220 -5.59 6.85 -4.15
N ALA A 221 -5.95 5.60 -4.44
CA ALA A 221 -4.98 4.55 -4.75
C ALA A 221 -4.13 4.92 -5.98
N GLU A 222 -4.74 5.46 -7.04
CA GLU A 222 -4.03 5.94 -8.23
C GLU A 222 -3.03 7.06 -7.89
N ASN A 223 -3.42 8.04 -7.07
CA ASN A 223 -2.51 9.08 -6.60
C ASN A 223 -1.28 8.49 -5.91
N VAL A 224 -1.47 7.47 -5.06
CA VAL A 224 -0.36 6.76 -4.41
C VAL A 224 0.48 5.98 -5.42
N MET A 225 -0.15 5.31 -6.39
CA MET A 225 0.56 4.64 -7.49
C MET A 225 1.47 5.62 -8.25
N LEU A 226 1.02 6.85 -8.44
CA LEU A 226 1.79 7.93 -9.09
C LEU A 226 2.79 8.63 -8.15
N GLY A 227 2.96 8.14 -6.92
CA GLY A 227 3.93 8.64 -5.96
C GLY A 227 3.54 9.91 -5.22
N ARG A 228 2.28 10.30 -5.31
CA ARG A 228 1.74 11.43 -4.55
C ARG A 228 1.48 11.03 -3.10
N ALA A 229 1.47 12.02 -2.22
CA ALA A 229 1.06 11.80 -0.84
C ALA A 229 -0.43 11.48 -0.76
N SER A 230 -0.80 10.58 0.13
CA SER A 230 -2.15 10.51 0.65
C SER A 230 -2.27 11.48 1.84
N TRP A 231 -3.39 12.20 1.92
CA TRP A 231 -3.62 13.20 2.96
C TRP A 231 -4.66 12.70 3.94
N MET A 232 -4.32 12.73 5.22
CA MET A 232 -5.24 12.32 6.27
C MET A 232 -5.09 13.18 7.52
N ARG A 233 -6.12 13.23 8.34
CA ARG A 233 -6.01 13.75 9.70
C ARG A 233 -5.31 12.74 10.59
N LEU A 234 -4.53 13.23 11.54
CA LEU A 234 -3.88 12.36 12.50
C LEU A 234 -4.95 11.57 13.29
N PRO A 235 -4.96 10.22 13.20
CA PRO A 235 -5.93 9.41 13.91
C PRO A 235 -5.69 9.40 15.42
N ASP A 236 -6.75 9.09 16.18
CA ASP A 236 -6.63 8.72 17.58
C ASP A 236 -5.98 7.34 17.67
N ILE A 237 -4.89 7.25 18.42
CA ILE A 237 -4.18 6.00 18.64
C ILE A 237 -4.50 5.49 20.05
N VAL A 238 -5.19 4.36 20.12
CA VAL A 238 -5.53 3.67 21.36
C VAL A 238 -4.66 2.43 21.49
N GLY A 239 -3.88 2.36 22.58
CA GLY A 239 -3.09 1.18 22.91
C GLY A 239 -3.96 0.09 23.53
N VAL A 240 -3.77 -1.15 23.09
CA VAL A 240 -4.42 -2.34 23.67
C VAL A 240 -3.32 -3.31 24.11
N GLU A 241 -3.38 -3.74 25.38
CA GLU A 241 -2.50 -4.79 25.91
C GLU A 241 -3.33 -6.06 26.12
N LEU A 242 -2.97 -7.12 25.42
CA LEU A 242 -3.57 -8.45 25.59
C LEU A 242 -2.68 -9.31 26.48
N SER A 243 -3.20 -9.65 27.68
CA SER A 243 -2.50 -10.57 28.60
C SER A 243 -3.31 -11.87 28.75
N VAL A 244 -2.65 -13.02 28.60
CA VAL A 244 -3.23 -14.32 28.92
C VAL A 244 -2.85 -14.68 30.35
N ARG A 245 -3.85 -14.74 31.24
CA ARG A 245 -3.63 -15.34 32.56
C ARG A 245 -3.56 -16.86 32.38
N ARG A 246 -2.42 -17.45 32.70
CA ARG A 246 -2.25 -18.91 32.81
C ARG A 246 -2.93 -19.42 34.07
#